data_d36fbbb9fa7c481d5f23e4d849628c81
#
_entry.id   d36fbbb9fa7c481d5f23e4d849628c81
#
_cell.length_a   1.000
_cell.length_b   1.000
_cell.length_c   1.000
_cell.angle_alpha   90.00
_cell.angle_beta   90.00
_cell.angle_gamma   90.00
#
_symmetry.space_group_name_H-M   'P 1'
#
loop_
_entity.id
_entity.type
_entity.pdbx_description
1 polymer ?
#
loop_
_entity_poly.entity_id
_entity_poly.type
_entity_poly.pdbx_seq_one_letter_code
_entity_poly.pdbx_strand_id
1 'polypeptide(L)'
;GYNKGRGSFKIRGEIEEEVLKNDKSMLVIKSIPYQVNKSVLVERIAQLAREKKIEGITDIRDESNREGIRVVVELKRGVEGETIRRQLYKLTNIESSFGFNTLAIVNNKPKIFNLKEFISEFVKFREETLTKRIKFDLKKAEERAHILIGIATAVENIDEVIKIIRNSKDTEIAKKNLLSKKWKIKKSVKLIVLIEKKKSPSSYELSIEQVNSILELRLQK
;
A
#
# COMPACT_ATOMS: atom_id res chain seq x y z
N GLY A 1 20.51 -15.62 9.42
CA GLY A 1 20.07 -14.33 8.91
C GLY A 1 18.84 -13.85 9.65
N TYR A 2 17.71 -14.51 9.50
CA TYR A 2 16.40 -14.08 10.02
C TYR A 2 16.35 -13.84 11.53
N ASN A 3 17.10 -14.62 12.33
CA ASN A 3 17.12 -14.45 13.78
C ASN A 3 17.97 -13.26 14.26
N LYS A 4 18.94 -12.82 13.44
CA LYS A 4 19.87 -11.74 13.81
C LYS A 4 19.64 -10.44 13.05
N GLY A 5 18.75 -10.45 12.04
CA GLY A 5 18.51 -9.31 11.16
C GLY A 5 19.67 -8.98 10.23
N ARG A 6 20.72 -9.78 10.18
CA ARG A 6 21.87 -9.65 9.28
C ARG A 6 22.30 -11.02 8.78
N GLY A 7 22.71 -11.10 7.54
CA GLY A 7 23.20 -12.33 6.97
C GLY A 7 23.61 -12.20 5.53
N SER A 8 24.16 -13.27 5.00
CA SER A 8 24.46 -13.42 3.59
C SER A 8 23.95 -14.77 3.13
N PHE A 9 23.41 -14.83 1.93
CA PHE A 9 23.01 -16.06 1.28
C PHE A 9 23.38 -15.99 -0.21
N LYS A 10 23.48 -17.15 -0.82
CA LYS A 10 23.77 -17.27 -2.24
C LYS A 10 22.48 -17.28 -3.02
N ILE A 11 22.43 -16.46 -4.06
CA ILE A 11 21.36 -16.43 -5.04
C ILE A 11 21.91 -17.01 -6.34
N ARG A 12 21.15 -17.92 -6.96
CA ARG A 12 21.49 -18.54 -8.23
C ARG A 12 20.43 -18.22 -9.27
N GLY A 13 20.87 -17.95 -10.49
CA GLY A 13 20.02 -18.00 -11.65
C GLY A 13 19.62 -19.44 -11.97
N GLU A 14 18.46 -19.62 -12.57
CA GLU A 14 17.95 -20.91 -13.01
C GLU A 14 18.55 -21.28 -14.37
N ILE A 15 19.15 -22.45 -14.45
CA ILE A 15 19.73 -23.03 -15.66
C ILE A 15 19.10 -24.39 -15.89
N GLU A 16 18.41 -24.55 -17.01
CA GLU A 16 17.85 -25.82 -17.45
C GLU A 16 18.66 -26.40 -18.61
N GLU A 17 18.69 -27.70 -18.71
CA GLU A 17 19.29 -28.40 -19.85
C GLU A 17 18.19 -28.84 -20.80
N GLU A 18 18.30 -28.43 -22.05
CA GLU A 18 17.44 -28.86 -23.15
C GLU A 18 18.25 -29.73 -24.10
N VAL A 19 17.75 -30.93 -24.36
CA VAL A 19 18.40 -31.87 -25.30
C VAL A 19 17.77 -31.69 -26.70
N LEU A 20 18.64 -31.38 -27.67
CA LEU A 20 18.26 -31.25 -29.06
C LEU A 20 18.34 -32.60 -29.80
N LYS A 21 17.73 -32.64 -30.98
CA LYS A 21 17.91 -33.80 -31.87
C LYS A 21 19.41 -33.98 -32.21
N ASN A 22 19.90 -35.21 -32.29
CA ASN A 22 21.28 -35.60 -32.59
C ASN A 22 22.29 -35.42 -31.42
N ASP A 23 21.93 -35.76 -30.22
CA ASP A 23 22.81 -35.74 -29.02
C ASP A 23 23.53 -34.41 -28.77
N LYS A 24 22.93 -33.31 -29.25
CA LYS A 24 23.35 -31.96 -28.84
C LYS A 24 22.53 -31.49 -27.66
N SER A 25 23.20 -31.01 -26.64
CA SER A 25 22.56 -30.38 -25.51
C SER A 25 22.83 -28.86 -25.48
N MET A 26 21.94 -28.13 -24.89
CA MET A 26 22.11 -26.71 -24.61
C MET A 26 21.67 -26.39 -23.17
N LEU A 27 22.34 -25.43 -22.56
CA LEU A 27 21.93 -24.88 -21.28
C LEU A 27 21.16 -23.59 -21.52
N VAL A 28 19.98 -23.52 -20.97
CA VAL A 28 19.10 -22.34 -21.08
C VAL A 28 19.02 -21.66 -19.72
N ILE A 29 19.50 -20.43 -19.66
CA ILE A 29 19.41 -19.58 -18.48
C ILE A 29 18.06 -18.88 -18.52
N LYS A 30 17.15 -19.24 -17.60
CA LYS A 30 15.79 -18.69 -17.49
C LYS A 30 15.68 -17.53 -16.51
N SER A 31 16.59 -17.45 -15.56
CA SER A 31 16.65 -16.33 -14.62
C SER A 31 18.08 -15.96 -14.27
N ILE A 32 18.29 -14.72 -13.86
CA ILE A 32 19.57 -14.20 -13.38
C ILE A 32 19.39 -13.65 -11.96
N PRO A 33 20.43 -13.65 -11.12
CA PRO A 33 20.35 -13.08 -9.78
C PRO A 33 20.01 -11.60 -9.77
N TYR A 34 19.40 -11.14 -8.70
CA TYR A 34 19.12 -9.73 -8.46
C TYR A 34 20.41 -8.89 -8.59
N GLN A 35 20.31 -7.72 -9.19
CA GLN A 35 21.41 -6.78 -9.49
C GLN A 35 22.48 -7.28 -10.48
N VAL A 36 22.31 -8.41 -11.12
CA VAL A 36 23.20 -8.86 -12.19
C VAL A 36 22.72 -8.32 -13.54
N ASN A 37 23.63 -7.67 -14.27
CA ASN A 37 23.34 -7.21 -15.64
C ASN A 37 23.49 -8.38 -16.62
N LYS A 38 22.41 -8.64 -17.39
CA LYS A 38 22.36 -9.74 -18.36
C LYS A 38 23.46 -9.64 -19.43
N SER A 39 23.64 -8.47 -20.03
CA SER A 39 24.63 -8.28 -21.11
C SER A 39 26.04 -8.54 -20.61
N VAL A 40 26.40 -8.02 -19.44
CA VAL A 40 27.72 -8.26 -18.83
C VAL A 40 27.91 -9.74 -18.49
N LEU A 41 26.85 -10.42 -18.04
CA LEU A 41 26.92 -11.85 -17.76
C LEU A 41 27.17 -12.65 -19.06
N VAL A 42 26.46 -12.36 -20.13
CA VAL A 42 26.64 -13.03 -21.43
C VAL A 42 28.05 -12.80 -22.00
N GLU A 43 28.54 -11.55 -21.96
CA GLU A 43 29.92 -11.22 -22.35
C GLU A 43 30.95 -11.98 -21.53
N ARG A 44 30.72 -12.10 -20.22
CA ARG A 44 31.63 -12.86 -19.32
C ARG A 44 31.65 -14.33 -19.66
N ILE A 45 30.52 -14.94 -19.96
CA ILE A 45 30.45 -16.35 -20.39
C ILE A 45 31.21 -16.53 -21.70
N ALA A 46 30.98 -15.63 -22.67
CA ALA A 46 31.69 -15.69 -23.97
C ALA A 46 33.21 -15.51 -23.82
N GLN A 47 33.64 -14.63 -22.90
CA GLN A 47 35.06 -14.45 -22.57
C GLN A 47 35.67 -15.74 -22.01
N LEU A 48 35.02 -16.37 -21.04
CA LEU A 48 35.50 -17.60 -20.41
C LEU A 48 35.57 -18.77 -21.40
N ALA A 49 34.66 -18.83 -22.36
CA ALA A 49 34.70 -19.80 -23.45
C ALA A 49 35.88 -19.53 -24.39
N ARG A 50 36.14 -18.28 -24.79
CA ARG A 50 37.30 -17.88 -25.63
C ARG A 50 38.63 -18.13 -24.91
N GLU A 51 38.72 -17.84 -23.63
CA GLU A 51 39.92 -18.09 -22.79
C GLU A 51 40.12 -19.58 -22.50
N LYS A 52 39.24 -20.47 -22.98
CA LYS A 52 39.24 -21.91 -22.67
C LYS A 52 39.21 -22.26 -21.20
N LYS A 53 38.67 -21.35 -20.34
CA LYS A 53 38.42 -21.60 -18.92
C LYS A 53 37.17 -22.44 -18.71
N ILE A 54 36.21 -22.34 -19.63
CA ILE A 54 35.09 -23.25 -19.73
C ILE A 54 35.16 -23.86 -21.16
N GLU A 55 35.55 -25.13 -21.21
CA GLU A 55 35.61 -25.87 -22.43
C GLU A 55 34.26 -26.56 -22.72
N GLY A 56 33.90 -26.69 -23.99
CA GLY A 56 32.68 -27.39 -24.36
C GLY A 56 31.51 -26.49 -24.76
N ILE A 57 31.67 -25.19 -24.72
CA ILE A 57 30.71 -24.23 -25.26
C ILE A 57 30.98 -24.04 -26.76
N THR A 58 29.95 -24.10 -27.60
CA THR A 58 30.03 -23.87 -29.05
C THR A 58 29.55 -22.47 -29.42
N ASP A 59 28.41 -22.06 -28.86
CA ASP A 59 27.79 -20.76 -29.16
C ASP A 59 26.97 -20.23 -27.99
N ILE A 60 26.76 -18.93 -27.97
CA ILE A 60 25.99 -18.26 -26.92
C ILE A 60 25.07 -17.24 -27.60
N ARG A 61 23.75 -17.36 -27.35
CA ARG A 61 22.75 -16.46 -27.91
C ARG A 61 21.82 -15.93 -26.84
N ASP A 62 21.44 -14.66 -26.95
CA ASP A 62 20.40 -14.05 -26.14
C ASP A 62 19.08 -14.07 -26.92
N GLU A 63 18.20 -14.96 -26.56
CA GLU A 63 16.86 -15.13 -27.13
C GLU A 63 15.76 -14.55 -26.23
N SER A 64 16.13 -13.69 -25.26
CA SER A 64 15.19 -13.08 -24.32
C SER A 64 14.16 -12.21 -25.05
N ASN A 65 12.89 -12.30 -24.62
CA ASN A 65 11.77 -11.58 -25.19
C ASN A 65 10.89 -10.98 -24.07
N ARG A 66 9.65 -10.58 -24.40
CA ARG A 66 8.69 -10.05 -23.43
C ARG A 66 8.19 -11.08 -22.41
N GLU A 67 8.33 -12.35 -22.70
CA GLU A 67 7.91 -13.46 -21.83
C GLU A 67 8.95 -13.74 -20.74
N GLY A 68 10.22 -13.37 -20.97
CA GLY A 68 11.26 -13.54 -19.97
C GLY A 68 12.68 -13.62 -20.51
N ILE A 69 13.59 -13.96 -19.59
CA ILE A 69 15.00 -14.18 -19.90
C ILE A 69 15.18 -15.57 -20.50
N ARG A 70 15.84 -15.62 -21.65
CA ARG A 70 16.27 -16.84 -22.31
C ARG A 70 17.65 -16.63 -22.92
N VAL A 71 18.69 -17.03 -22.22
CA VAL A 71 20.05 -17.05 -22.76
C VAL A 71 20.44 -18.49 -23.00
N VAL A 72 20.72 -18.80 -24.26
CA VAL A 72 21.04 -20.15 -24.72
C VAL A 72 22.55 -20.31 -24.83
N VAL A 73 23.09 -21.34 -24.22
CA VAL A 73 24.50 -21.75 -24.29
C VAL A 73 24.55 -23.11 -24.93
N GLU A 74 24.97 -23.18 -26.20
CA GLU A 74 25.10 -24.44 -26.93
C GLU A 74 26.36 -25.20 -26.51
N LEU A 75 26.21 -26.51 -26.31
CA LEU A 75 27.31 -27.39 -25.92
C LEU A 75 27.83 -28.21 -27.07
N LYS A 76 29.11 -28.56 -27.00
CA LYS A 76 29.71 -29.53 -27.91
C LYS A 76 29.16 -30.92 -27.66
N ARG A 77 29.12 -31.76 -28.69
CA ARG A 77 28.72 -33.17 -28.55
C ARG A 77 29.58 -33.88 -27.53
N GLY A 78 28.98 -34.71 -26.70
CA GLY A 78 29.66 -35.49 -25.66
C GLY A 78 30.10 -34.73 -24.43
N VAL A 79 29.72 -33.46 -24.31
CA VAL A 79 29.97 -32.67 -23.09
C VAL A 79 28.76 -32.78 -22.17
N GLU A 80 29.03 -33.11 -20.90
CA GLU A 80 28.01 -33.21 -19.88
C GLU A 80 27.56 -31.82 -19.44
N GLY A 81 26.26 -31.50 -19.62
CA GLY A 81 25.70 -30.19 -19.30
C GLY A 81 25.86 -29.82 -17.82
N GLU A 82 25.77 -30.79 -16.90
CA GLU A 82 25.94 -30.56 -15.46
C GLU A 82 27.32 -30.02 -15.11
N THR A 83 28.35 -30.50 -15.75
CA THR A 83 29.73 -30.03 -15.54
C THR A 83 29.89 -28.57 -15.95
N ILE A 84 29.35 -28.18 -17.11
CA ILE A 84 29.36 -26.78 -17.58
C ILE A 84 28.51 -25.90 -16.66
N ARG A 85 27.35 -26.38 -16.25
CA ARG A 85 26.47 -25.66 -15.31
C ARG A 85 27.19 -25.32 -13.99
N ARG A 86 27.93 -26.26 -13.42
CA ARG A 86 28.73 -26.04 -12.21
C ARG A 86 29.86 -25.03 -12.43
N GLN A 87 30.51 -25.08 -13.59
CA GLN A 87 31.54 -24.10 -13.94
C GLN A 87 30.96 -22.69 -14.13
N LEU A 88 29.78 -22.56 -14.77
CA LEU A 88 29.08 -21.30 -14.89
C LEU A 88 28.73 -20.70 -13.53
N TYR A 89 28.21 -21.47 -12.58
CA TYR A 89 27.96 -20.99 -11.21
C TYR A 89 29.23 -20.55 -10.49
N LYS A 90 30.36 -21.23 -10.73
CA LYS A 90 31.63 -20.94 -10.05
C LYS A 90 32.39 -19.74 -10.63
N LEU A 91 32.34 -19.54 -11.95
CA LEU A 91 33.19 -18.59 -12.67
C LEU A 91 32.48 -17.34 -13.12
N THR A 92 31.15 -17.27 -12.94
CA THR A 92 30.34 -16.12 -13.36
C THR A 92 29.44 -15.64 -12.23
N ASN A 93 28.81 -14.47 -12.44
CA ASN A 93 27.87 -13.88 -11.48
C ASN A 93 26.46 -14.51 -11.52
N ILE A 94 26.29 -15.65 -12.21
CA ILE A 94 25.04 -16.42 -12.21
C ILE A 94 24.76 -17.02 -10.82
N GLU A 95 25.80 -17.19 -10.00
CA GLU A 95 25.71 -17.35 -8.56
C GLU A 95 26.40 -16.15 -7.91
N SER A 96 25.67 -15.43 -7.06
CA SER A 96 26.21 -14.30 -6.32
C SER A 96 25.82 -14.36 -4.84
N SER A 97 26.65 -13.78 -3.99
CA SER A 97 26.34 -13.64 -2.58
C SER A 97 25.54 -12.37 -2.36
N PHE A 98 24.40 -12.48 -1.72
CA PHE A 98 23.55 -11.35 -1.35
C PHE A 98 23.61 -11.15 0.16
N GLY A 99 24.13 -9.99 0.58
CA GLY A 99 24.10 -9.57 1.97
C GLY A 99 22.79 -8.82 2.26
N PHE A 100 22.10 -9.19 3.33
CA PHE A 100 20.93 -8.46 3.77
C PHE A 100 21.10 -7.91 5.19
N ASN A 101 20.43 -6.77 5.42
CA ASN A 101 20.41 -6.11 6.70
C ASN A 101 19.01 -5.51 6.90
N THR A 102 18.26 -6.00 7.88
CA THR A 102 16.91 -5.56 8.19
C THR A 102 16.93 -4.33 9.10
N LEU A 103 17.57 -3.26 8.64
CA LEU A 103 17.58 -1.97 9.30
C LEU A 103 16.29 -1.21 8.96
N ALA A 104 15.54 -0.79 9.97
CA ALA A 104 14.37 0.07 9.81
C ALA A 104 14.33 1.16 10.88
N ILE A 105 13.55 2.20 10.62
CA ILE A 105 13.34 3.33 11.54
C ILE A 105 12.01 3.13 12.25
N VAL A 106 12.04 3.01 13.57
CA VAL A 106 10.86 2.95 14.43
C VAL A 106 10.96 4.03 15.50
N ASN A 107 9.93 4.84 15.67
CA ASN A 107 9.92 5.99 16.59
C ASN A 107 11.12 6.93 16.38
N ASN A 108 11.45 7.24 15.14
CA ASN A 108 12.58 8.07 14.71
C ASN A 108 13.97 7.54 15.11
N LYS A 109 14.08 6.27 15.47
CA LYS A 109 15.35 5.63 15.82
C LYS A 109 15.63 4.46 14.88
N PRO A 110 16.83 4.36 14.30
CA PRO A 110 17.23 3.21 13.50
C PRO A 110 17.47 2.01 14.42
N LYS A 111 16.92 0.86 14.05
CA LYS A 111 17.10 -0.41 14.74
C LYS A 111 17.20 -1.55 13.74
N ILE A 112 18.07 -2.53 14.03
CA ILE A 112 18.11 -3.77 13.28
C ILE A 112 17.11 -4.73 13.92
N PHE A 113 16.27 -5.31 13.09
CA PHE A 113 15.20 -6.19 13.51
C PHE A 113 15.47 -7.63 13.06
N ASN A 114 15.08 -8.60 13.86
CA ASN A 114 14.87 -9.95 13.35
C ASN A 114 13.54 -10.01 12.58
N LEU A 115 13.31 -11.08 11.84
CA LEU A 115 12.11 -11.20 11.00
C LEU A 115 10.81 -11.08 11.81
N LYS A 116 10.75 -11.72 12.97
CA LYS A 116 9.56 -11.68 13.84
C LYS A 116 9.29 -10.28 14.38
N GLU A 117 10.32 -9.61 14.89
CA GLU A 117 10.21 -8.23 15.36
C GLU A 117 9.78 -7.28 14.25
N PHE A 118 10.36 -7.44 13.03
CA PHE A 118 10.04 -6.62 11.88
C PHE A 118 8.55 -6.71 11.51
N ILE A 119 8.03 -7.93 11.46
CA ILE A 119 6.60 -8.17 11.19
C ILE A 119 5.73 -7.60 12.32
N SER A 120 6.11 -7.80 13.58
CA SER A 120 5.35 -7.32 14.74
C SER A 120 5.27 -5.79 14.76
N GLU A 121 6.38 -5.08 14.50
CA GLU A 121 6.37 -3.62 14.44
C GLU A 121 5.58 -3.10 13.23
N PHE A 122 5.61 -3.80 12.10
CA PHE A 122 4.78 -3.46 10.95
C PHE A 122 3.28 -3.58 11.27
N VAL A 123 2.86 -4.68 11.90
CA VAL A 123 1.46 -4.89 12.31
C VAL A 123 1.03 -3.79 13.27
N LYS A 124 1.82 -3.50 14.30
CA LYS A 124 1.55 -2.43 15.26
C LYS A 124 1.39 -1.06 14.58
N PHE A 125 2.31 -0.72 13.67
CA PHE A 125 2.22 0.51 12.90
C PHE A 125 0.92 0.58 12.07
N ARG A 126 0.52 -0.54 11.46
CA ARG A 126 -0.73 -0.61 10.67
C ARG A 126 -1.96 -0.44 11.56
N GLU A 127 -2.00 -1.05 12.72
CA GLU A 127 -3.08 -0.90 13.69
C GLU A 127 -3.22 0.55 14.17
N GLU A 128 -2.10 1.20 14.54
CA GLU A 128 -2.09 2.61 14.94
C GLU A 128 -2.58 3.53 13.82
N THR A 129 -2.09 3.31 12.61
CA THR A 129 -2.46 4.13 11.44
C THR A 129 -3.93 3.95 11.09
N LEU A 130 -4.42 2.72 11.08
CA LEU A 130 -5.82 2.41 10.82
C LEU A 130 -6.73 3.02 11.90
N THR A 131 -6.34 2.90 13.16
CA THR A 131 -7.08 3.51 14.29
C THR A 131 -7.17 5.03 14.15
N LYS A 132 -6.08 5.71 13.77
CA LYS A 132 -6.09 7.16 13.53
C LYS A 132 -7.02 7.53 12.38
N ARG A 133 -6.98 6.77 11.28
CA ARG A 133 -7.86 6.96 10.13
C ARG A 133 -9.34 6.80 10.52
N ILE A 134 -9.67 5.70 11.20
CA ILE A 134 -11.06 5.43 11.63
C ILE A 134 -11.57 6.51 12.58
N LYS A 135 -10.74 6.98 13.53
CA LYS A 135 -11.11 8.09 14.42
C LYS A 135 -11.37 9.39 13.64
N PHE A 136 -10.58 9.67 12.62
CA PHE A 136 -10.79 10.84 11.78
C PHE A 136 -12.09 10.74 10.96
N ASP A 137 -12.35 9.58 10.36
CA ASP A 137 -13.57 9.34 9.57
C ASP A 137 -14.81 9.38 10.47
N LEU A 138 -14.71 8.81 11.69
CA LEU A 138 -15.77 8.89 12.70
C LEU A 138 -16.09 10.34 13.06
N LYS A 139 -15.07 11.15 13.37
CA LYS A 139 -15.25 12.57 13.70
C LYS A 139 -15.96 13.32 12.58
N LYS A 140 -15.56 13.11 11.33
CA LYS A 140 -16.25 13.70 10.17
C LYS A 140 -17.73 13.28 10.05
N ALA A 141 -18.00 12.01 10.31
CA ALA A 141 -19.36 11.49 10.27
C ALA A 141 -20.21 12.08 11.41
N GLU A 142 -19.65 12.22 12.60
CA GLU A 142 -20.32 12.86 13.76
C GLU A 142 -20.60 14.34 13.49
N GLU A 143 -19.65 15.10 12.93
CA GLU A 143 -19.85 16.52 12.54
C GLU A 143 -20.99 16.66 11.51
N ARG A 144 -21.01 15.80 10.49
CA ARG A 144 -22.10 15.81 9.51
C ARG A 144 -23.44 15.42 10.11
N ALA A 145 -23.46 14.43 10.97
CA ALA A 145 -24.65 13.98 11.66
C ALA A 145 -25.20 15.06 12.59
N HIS A 146 -24.33 15.81 13.29
CA HIS A 146 -24.70 16.95 14.10
C HIS A 146 -25.42 18.03 13.28
N ILE A 147 -24.90 18.39 12.10
CA ILE A 147 -25.56 19.32 11.18
C ILE A 147 -26.94 18.81 10.74
N LEU A 148 -27.04 17.51 10.39
CA LEU A 148 -28.30 16.91 9.96
C LEU A 148 -29.38 16.91 11.08
N ILE A 149 -28.99 16.75 12.35
CA ILE A 149 -29.89 16.91 13.49
C ILE A 149 -30.47 18.33 13.52
N GLY A 150 -29.63 19.35 13.35
CA GLY A 150 -30.07 20.74 13.29
C GLY A 150 -31.10 20.98 12.17
N ILE A 151 -30.81 20.49 10.96
CA ILE A 151 -31.70 20.58 9.82
C ILE A 151 -33.03 19.84 10.09
N ALA A 152 -32.98 18.62 10.63
CA ALA A 152 -34.17 17.86 10.97
C ALA A 152 -35.04 18.58 12.01
N THR A 153 -34.42 19.19 13.02
CA THR A 153 -35.09 20.01 14.02
C THR A 153 -35.74 21.25 13.41
N ALA A 154 -35.05 21.91 12.47
CA ALA A 154 -35.60 23.06 11.72
C ALA A 154 -36.79 22.67 10.85
N VAL A 155 -36.72 21.53 10.16
CA VAL A 155 -37.83 21.00 9.35
C VAL A 155 -39.04 20.62 10.20
N GLU A 156 -38.86 20.05 11.38
CA GLU A 156 -39.95 19.77 12.33
C GLU A 156 -40.68 21.03 12.81
N ASN A 157 -39.99 22.18 12.80
CA ASN A 157 -40.52 23.49 13.24
C ASN A 157 -40.45 24.53 12.11
N ILE A 158 -40.65 24.11 10.87
CA ILE A 158 -40.40 24.94 9.68
C ILE A 158 -41.14 26.28 9.67
N ASP A 159 -42.41 26.30 10.06
CA ASP A 159 -43.21 27.51 10.09
C ASP A 159 -42.65 28.58 11.02
N GLU A 160 -42.15 28.14 12.20
CA GLU A 160 -41.54 29.03 13.19
C GLU A 160 -40.15 29.51 12.71
N VAL A 161 -39.37 28.65 12.05
CA VAL A 161 -38.05 29.01 11.49
C VAL A 161 -38.23 30.06 10.39
N ILE A 162 -39.16 29.84 9.45
CA ILE A 162 -39.49 30.82 8.38
C ILE A 162 -39.96 32.16 8.98
N LYS A 163 -40.82 32.14 10.01
CA LYS A 163 -41.32 33.33 10.67
C LYS A 163 -40.20 34.15 11.32
N ILE A 164 -39.26 33.50 11.97
CA ILE A 164 -38.07 34.15 12.56
C ILE A 164 -37.20 34.77 11.46
N ILE A 165 -36.89 34.02 10.41
CA ILE A 165 -36.02 34.50 9.33
C ILE A 165 -36.65 35.72 8.63
N ARG A 166 -37.93 35.65 8.28
CA ARG A 166 -38.65 36.75 7.60
C ARG A 166 -38.81 38.00 8.44
N ASN A 167 -38.97 37.86 9.74
CA ASN A 167 -39.17 38.99 10.65
C ASN A 167 -37.83 39.62 11.14
N SER A 168 -36.69 39.01 10.77
CA SER A 168 -35.38 39.54 11.12
C SER A 168 -34.90 40.51 10.05
N LYS A 169 -34.43 41.70 10.47
CA LYS A 169 -33.89 42.73 9.56
C LYS A 169 -32.54 42.36 8.95
N ASP A 170 -31.81 41.47 9.60
CA ASP A 170 -30.46 41.08 9.21
C ASP A 170 -30.20 39.62 9.58
N THR A 171 -29.27 38.97 8.88
CA THR A 171 -28.86 37.58 9.06
C THR A 171 -28.33 37.35 10.45
N GLU A 172 -27.60 38.30 11.04
CA GLU A 172 -27.06 38.20 12.41
C GLU A 172 -28.17 38.19 13.49
N ILE A 173 -29.23 38.98 13.27
CA ILE A 173 -30.41 38.99 14.16
C ILE A 173 -31.15 37.66 14.04
N ALA A 174 -31.34 37.15 12.83
CA ALA A 174 -31.94 35.83 12.59
C ALA A 174 -31.18 34.74 13.31
N LYS A 175 -29.83 34.75 13.21
CA LYS A 175 -28.93 33.81 13.86
C LYS A 175 -29.09 33.81 15.37
N LYS A 176 -29.09 35.01 16.01
CA LYS A 176 -29.27 35.15 17.45
C LYS A 176 -30.62 34.60 17.91
N ASN A 177 -31.70 34.92 17.17
CA ASN A 177 -33.06 34.47 17.47
C ASN A 177 -33.21 32.94 17.36
N LEU A 178 -32.58 32.33 16.35
CA LEU A 178 -32.57 30.87 16.18
C LEU A 178 -31.79 30.15 17.27
N LEU A 179 -30.66 30.71 17.72
CA LEU A 179 -29.83 30.16 18.79
C LEU A 179 -30.48 30.25 20.17
N SER A 180 -31.19 31.36 20.49
CA SER A 180 -31.77 31.60 21.79
C SER A 180 -33.03 30.78 22.06
N LYS A 181 -33.59 30.14 21.05
CA LYS A 181 -34.85 29.42 21.11
C LYS A 181 -34.67 27.96 21.46
N LYS A 182 -35.52 27.43 22.36
CA LYS A 182 -35.65 26.00 22.63
C LYS A 182 -36.66 25.39 21.67
N TRP A 183 -36.16 24.50 20.82
CA TRP A 183 -36.95 23.88 19.77
C TRP A 183 -37.63 22.61 20.24
N LYS A 184 -38.91 22.44 19.91
CA LYS A 184 -39.63 21.19 20.18
C LYS A 184 -39.14 20.10 19.23
N ILE A 185 -38.86 18.92 19.77
CA ILE A 185 -38.39 17.77 19.00
C ILE A 185 -39.36 16.59 19.21
N LYS A 186 -39.70 15.91 18.13
CA LYS A 186 -40.56 14.72 18.13
C LYS A 186 -39.87 13.54 17.45
N LYS A 187 -39.58 13.69 16.17
CA LYS A 187 -38.98 12.63 15.33
C LYS A 187 -37.45 12.58 15.46
N SER A 188 -36.81 13.73 15.61
CA SER A 188 -35.35 13.86 15.75
C SER A 188 -34.81 13.37 17.08
N VAL A 189 -35.64 13.11 18.12
CA VAL A 189 -35.21 12.59 19.44
C VAL A 189 -34.33 11.34 19.30
N LYS A 190 -34.72 10.38 18.45
CA LYS A 190 -33.94 9.14 18.26
C LYS A 190 -32.54 9.40 17.71
N LEU A 191 -32.39 10.34 16.77
CA LEU A 191 -31.11 10.73 16.16
C LEU A 191 -30.22 11.45 17.19
N ILE A 192 -30.81 12.36 18.00
CA ILE A 192 -30.08 13.09 19.05
C ILE A 192 -29.54 12.13 20.12
N VAL A 193 -30.36 11.16 20.55
CA VAL A 193 -29.95 10.15 21.52
C VAL A 193 -28.80 9.30 20.97
N LEU A 194 -28.89 8.91 19.71
CA LEU A 194 -27.88 8.04 19.06
C LEU A 194 -26.55 8.77 18.86
N ILE A 195 -26.57 10.01 18.39
CA ILE A 195 -25.38 10.75 17.93
C ILE A 195 -24.78 11.58 19.07
N GLU A 196 -25.60 12.36 19.78
CA GLU A 196 -25.10 13.23 20.85
C GLU A 196 -25.07 12.55 22.24
N LYS A 197 -25.51 11.29 22.31
CA LYS A 197 -25.57 10.49 23.56
C LYS A 197 -26.32 11.19 24.73
N LYS A 198 -27.22 12.11 24.41
CA LYS A 198 -28.05 12.82 25.37
C LYS A 198 -29.29 11.98 25.72
N LYS A 199 -29.65 11.93 27.02
CA LYS A 199 -30.87 11.23 27.47
C LYS A 199 -32.09 11.98 26.97
N SER A 200 -32.87 11.42 26.03
CA SER A 200 -34.20 11.83 25.54
C SER A 200 -34.59 13.30 25.88
N PRO A 201 -34.03 14.29 25.23
CA PRO A 201 -34.34 15.67 25.51
C PRO A 201 -35.78 16.00 25.07
N SER A 202 -36.51 16.78 25.86
CA SER A 202 -37.82 17.29 25.48
C SER A 202 -37.75 18.54 24.60
N SER A 203 -36.59 19.21 24.58
CA SER A 203 -36.29 20.38 23.78
C SER A 203 -34.83 20.34 23.34
N TYR A 204 -34.53 21.00 22.23
CA TYR A 204 -33.18 21.06 21.62
C TYR A 204 -32.79 22.52 21.40
N GLU A 205 -31.54 22.83 21.69
CA GLU A 205 -30.93 24.13 21.39
C GLU A 205 -29.98 23.95 20.21
N LEU A 206 -30.16 24.74 19.15
CA LEU A 206 -29.30 24.65 17.94
C LEU A 206 -27.91 25.22 18.22
N SER A 207 -26.88 24.58 17.69
CA SER A 207 -25.51 25.11 17.70
C SER A 207 -25.32 26.16 16.59
N ILE A 208 -24.23 26.94 16.72
CA ILE A 208 -23.85 27.94 15.72
C ILE A 208 -23.68 27.33 14.33
N GLU A 209 -23.05 26.17 14.28
CA GLU A 209 -22.79 25.43 13.02
C GLU A 209 -24.10 24.97 12.38
N GLN A 210 -25.04 24.47 13.19
CA GLN A 210 -26.36 24.05 12.72
C GLN A 210 -27.15 25.24 12.19
N VAL A 211 -27.16 26.37 12.90
CA VAL A 211 -27.86 27.58 12.46
C VAL A 211 -27.27 28.14 11.18
N ASN A 212 -25.95 28.17 11.04
CA ASN A 212 -25.32 28.58 9.78
C ASN A 212 -25.78 27.69 8.62
N SER A 213 -25.75 26.37 8.82
CA SER A 213 -26.20 25.42 7.80
C SER A 213 -27.69 25.57 7.46
N ILE A 214 -28.54 25.92 8.43
CA ILE A 214 -29.96 26.19 8.20
C ILE A 214 -30.15 27.46 7.36
N LEU A 215 -29.41 28.55 7.65
CA LEU A 215 -29.47 29.82 6.94
C LEU A 215 -28.87 29.72 5.52
N GLU A 216 -27.91 28.83 5.29
CA GLU A 216 -27.36 28.53 3.98
C GLU A 216 -28.30 27.71 3.08
N LEU A 217 -29.27 27.01 3.67
CA LEU A 217 -30.33 26.35 2.90
C LEU A 217 -31.10 27.42 2.12
N ARG A 218 -30.99 27.40 0.79
CA ARG A 218 -31.78 28.24 -0.09
C ARG A 218 -33.24 27.82 0.02
N LEU A 219 -33.97 28.40 1.00
CA LEU A 219 -35.41 28.18 1.20
C LEU A 219 -36.26 28.82 0.09
N GLN A 220 -35.68 29.13 -1.07
CA GLN A 220 -36.31 29.82 -2.19
C GLN A 220 -36.68 28.89 -3.38
N LYS A 221 -36.84 27.61 -3.15
CA LYS A 221 -37.45 26.72 -4.15
C LYS A 221 -38.63 26.00 -3.57
#